data_5228964618ee0bb54b275b786bb7a059
#
_entry.id   5228964618ee0bb54b275b786bb7a059
#
_cell.length_a   1.000
_cell.length_b   1.000
_cell.length_c   1.000
_cell.angle_alpha   90.00
_cell.angle_beta   90.00
_cell.angle_gamma   90.00
#
_symmetry.space_group_name_H-M   'P 1'
#
loop_
_entity.id
_entity.type
_entity.pdbx_description
1 polymer ?
#
loop_
_entity_poly.entity_id
_entity_poly.type
_entity_poly.pdbx_seq_one_letter_code
_entity_poly.pdbx_strand_id
1 'polypeptide(L)'
;MADYIITPRAEKDIDEILLFIAADNLEASLNFHERLTNRFELLAENPKIGRERHEIKQDLRSFPEGNYLIFYREWAGIVAIVRVLHGARDLDEVFS
;
A
#
# COMPACT_ATOMS: atom_id res chain seq x y z
N MET A 1 3.48 19.02 -7.82
CA MET A 1 3.65 17.60 -7.49
C MET A 1 2.88 17.24 -6.26
N ALA A 2 2.14 16.16 -6.29
CA ALA A 2 1.42 15.68 -5.12
C ALA A 2 2.35 14.86 -4.24
N ASP A 3 2.20 15.02 -2.93
CA ASP A 3 3.04 14.33 -1.97
C ASP A 3 2.30 13.17 -1.32
N TYR A 4 3.07 12.21 -0.84
CA TYR A 4 2.55 11.14 -0.01
C TYR A 4 3.54 10.84 1.12
N ILE A 5 3.05 10.19 2.16
CA ILE A 5 3.90 9.67 3.22
C ILE A 5 3.64 8.17 3.36
N ILE A 6 4.62 7.46 3.87
CA ILE A 6 4.50 6.05 4.20
C ILE A 6 4.58 5.94 5.71
N THR A 7 3.54 5.40 6.34
CA THR A 7 3.53 5.25 7.80
C THR A 7 4.59 4.22 8.22
N PRO A 8 5.07 4.28 9.47
CA PRO A 8 6.04 3.27 9.95
C PRO A 8 5.54 1.83 9.81
N ARG A 9 4.24 1.61 10.02
CA ARG A 9 3.68 0.25 9.88
C ARG A 9 3.68 -0.21 8.43
N ALA A 10 3.34 0.68 7.50
CA ALA A 10 3.37 0.36 6.07
C ALA A 10 4.81 0.11 5.61
N GLU A 11 5.75 0.88 6.11
CA GLU A 11 7.16 0.68 5.80
C GLU A 11 7.65 -0.69 6.24
N LYS A 12 7.24 -1.13 7.42
CA LYS A 12 7.52 -2.48 7.90
C LYS A 12 6.91 -3.54 7.00
N ASP A 13 5.67 -3.35 6.57
CA ASP A 13 5.02 -4.27 5.63
C ASP A 13 5.83 -4.40 4.35
N ILE A 14 6.24 -3.26 3.80
CA ILE A 14 7.00 -3.23 2.54
C ILE A 14 8.34 -3.95 2.69
N ASP A 15 9.07 -3.67 3.77
CA ASP A 15 10.35 -4.31 4.03
C ASP A 15 10.20 -5.83 4.12
N GLU A 16 9.19 -6.32 4.84
CA GLU A 16 8.93 -7.75 4.97
C GLU A 16 8.61 -8.39 3.61
N ILE A 17 7.79 -7.73 2.80
CA ILE A 17 7.45 -8.23 1.46
C ILE A 17 8.69 -8.28 0.58
N LEU A 18 9.49 -7.21 0.57
CA LEU A 18 10.69 -7.14 -0.26
C LEU A 18 11.70 -8.22 0.13
N LEU A 19 11.88 -8.46 1.42
CA LEU A 19 12.78 -9.51 1.90
C LEU A 19 12.27 -10.91 1.50
N PHE A 20 10.96 -11.11 1.60
CA PHE A 20 10.35 -12.38 1.21
C PHE A 20 10.57 -12.66 -0.28
N ILE A 21 10.33 -11.68 -1.13
CA ILE A 21 10.53 -11.84 -2.58
C ILE A 21 12.01 -12.00 -2.90
N ALA A 22 12.89 -11.22 -2.26
CA ALA A 22 14.32 -11.23 -2.52
C ALA A 22 14.96 -12.56 -2.14
N ALA A 23 14.42 -13.29 -1.16
CA ALA A 23 14.92 -14.60 -0.78
C ALA A 23 14.86 -15.60 -1.93
N ASP A 24 13.90 -15.41 -2.85
CA ASP A 24 13.74 -16.25 -4.03
C ASP A 24 14.35 -15.59 -5.27
N ASN A 25 14.13 -14.28 -5.45
CA ASN A 25 14.56 -13.57 -6.65
C ASN A 25 14.76 -12.08 -6.34
N LEU A 26 16.01 -11.65 -6.24
CA LEU A 26 16.35 -10.27 -5.92
C LEU A 26 15.81 -9.29 -6.97
N GLU A 27 15.95 -9.62 -8.26
CA GLU A 27 15.47 -8.76 -9.34
C GLU A 27 13.96 -8.55 -9.25
N ALA A 28 13.21 -9.61 -8.94
CA ALA A 28 11.76 -9.50 -8.78
C ALA A 28 11.40 -8.58 -7.61
N SER A 29 12.18 -8.61 -6.53
CA SER A 29 11.97 -7.71 -5.39
C SER A 29 12.20 -6.26 -5.77
N LEU A 30 13.27 -5.97 -6.49
CA LEU A 30 13.57 -4.62 -6.94
C LEU A 30 12.49 -4.10 -7.89
N ASN A 31 12.02 -4.94 -8.80
CA ASN A 31 10.94 -4.58 -9.73
C ASN A 31 9.62 -4.31 -8.98
N PHE A 32 9.32 -5.11 -7.96
CA PHE A 32 8.12 -4.90 -7.16
C PHE A 32 8.19 -3.57 -6.41
N HIS A 33 9.35 -3.26 -5.84
CA HIS A 33 9.55 -1.98 -5.16
C HIS A 33 9.29 -0.80 -6.09
N GLU A 34 9.79 -0.88 -7.32
CA GLU A 34 9.58 0.17 -8.31
C GLU A 34 8.09 0.32 -8.64
N ARG A 35 7.38 -0.80 -8.83
CA ARG A 35 5.95 -0.75 -9.10
C ARG A 35 5.17 -0.15 -7.93
N LEU A 36 5.53 -0.48 -6.69
CA LEU A 36 4.90 0.12 -5.52
C LEU A 36 5.09 1.63 -5.50
N THR A 37 6.31 2.09 -5.72
CA THR A 37 6.61 3.52 -5.73
C THR A 37 5.78 4.24 -6.80
N ASN A 38 5.67 3.67 -7.99
CA ASN A 38 4.86 4.24 -9.06
C ASN A 38 3.38 4.32 -8.67
N ARG A 39 2.88 3.31 -7.97
CA ARG A 39 1.49 3.33 -7.48
C ARG A 39 1.28 4.40 -6.42
N PHE A 40 2.22 4.57 -5.50
CA PHE A 40 2.11 5.61 -4.48
C PHE A 40 2.03 7.00 -5.11
N GLU A 41 2.85 7.26 -6.13
CA GLU A 41 2.81 8.53 -6.86
C GLU A 41 1.47 8.72 -7.57
N LEU A 42 0.96 7.67 -8.21
CA LEU A 42 -0.34 7.70 -8.87
C LEU A 42 -1.46 8.02 -7.88
N LEU A 43 -1.46 7.39 -6.72
CA LEU A 43 -2.46 7.62 -5.67
C LEU A 43 -2.36 9.05 -5.12
N ALA A 44 -1.14 9.56 -4.96
CA ALA A 44 -0.94 10.91 -4.47
C ALA A 44 -1.55 11.95 -5.44
N GLU A 45 -1.46 11.70 -6.75
CA GLU A 45 -2.03 12.57 -7.76
C GLU A 45 -3.53 12.37 -7.95
N ASN A 46 -4.04 11.18 -7.61
CA ASN A 46 -5.44 10.79 -7.82
C ASN A 46 -5.99 10.07 -6.59
N PRO A 47 -6.17 10.79 -5.46
CA PRO A 47 -6.47 10.10 -4.19
C PRO A 47 -7.77 9.30 -4.16
N LYS A 48 -8.69 9.60 -5.06
CA LYS A 48 -10.01 8.97 -5.03
C LYS A 48 -10.15 7.77 -5.97
N ILE A 49 -9.07 7.36 -6.64
CA ILE A 49 -9.16 6.22 -7.57
C ILE A 49 -9.23 4.87 -6.87
N GLY A 50 -8.75 4.78 -5.63
CA GLY A 50 -8.83 3.54 -4.87
C GLY A 50 -10.26 3.22 -4.44
N ARG A 51 -10.53 1.93 -4.24
CA ARG A 51 -11.83 1.46 -3.77
C ARG A 51 -12.04 1.88 -2.32
N GLU A 52 -13.21 2.43 -2.01
CA GLU A 52 -13.58 2.75 -0.64
C GLU A 52 -13.72 1.47 0.19
N ARG A 53 -13.20 1.51 1.41
CA ARG A 53 -13.22 0.39 2.35
C ARG A 53 -13.89 0.77 3.67
N HIS A 54 -15.09 1.33 3.57
CA HIS A 54 -15.87 1.73 4.75
C HIS A 54 -16.17 0.56 5.68
N GLU A 55 -16.25 -0.66 5.14
CA GLU A 55 -16.48 -1.86 5.95
C GLU A 55 -15.31 -2.15 6.90
N ILE A 56 -14.12 -1.60 6.62
CA ILE A 56 -12.94 -1.76 7.48
C ILE A 56 -12.76 -0.54 8.35
N LYS A 57 -12.62 0.63 7.72
CA LYS A 57 -12.48 1.92 8.41
C LYS A 57 -12.99 3.04 7.54
N GLN A 58 -13.57 4.05 8.19
CA GLN A 58 -13.97 5.26 7.49
C GLN A 58 -12.75 5.92 6.85
N ASP A 59 -12.93 6.46 5.66
CA ASP A 59 -11.90 7.16 4.88
C ASP A 59 -10.75 6.27 4.37
N LEU A 60 -10.83 4.97 4.59
CA LEU A 60 -9.83 4.04 4.07
C LEU A 60 -10.15 3.65 2.63
N ARG A 61 -9.12 3.62 1.79
CA ARG A 61 -9.21 3.14 0.42
C ARG A 61 -8.16 2.08 0.17
N SER A 62 -8.37 1.25 -0.85
CA SER A 62 -7.37 0.29 -1.28
C SER A 62 -7.17 0.32 -2.79
N PHE A 63 -5.95 -0.01 -3.21
CA PHE A 63 -5.60 -0.08 -4.62
C PHE A 63 -4.65 -1.26 -4.84
N PRO A 64 -4.88 -2.08 -5.87
CA PRO A 64 -4.07 -3.28 -6.05
C PRO A 64 -2.72 -3.00 -6.72
N GLU A 65 -1.73 -3.79 -6.35
CA GLU A 65 -0.49 -3.96 -7.09
C GLU A 65 -0.14 -5.44 -7.07
N GLY A 66 -0.33 -6.12 -8.22
CA GLY A 66 -0.16 -7.57 -8.29
C GLY A 66 -1.10 -8.27 -7.31
N ASN A 67 -0.57 -9.15 -6.49
CA ASN A 67 -1.33 -9.88 -5.48
C ASN A 67 -1.47 -9.13 -4.15
N TYR A 68 -0.99 -7.90 -4.08
CA TYR A 68 -1.00 -7.09 -2.88
C TYR A 68 -2.01 -5.97 -2.98
N LEU A 69 -2.45 -5.48 -1.83
CA LEU A 69 -3.35 -4.33 -1.72
C LEU A 69 -2.63 -3.23 -0.96
N ILE A 70 -2.67 -2.04 -1.52
CA ILE A 70 -2.14 -0.82 -0.89
C ILE A 70 -3.33 -0.15 -0.20
N PHE A 71 -3.27 -0.05 1.14
CA PHE A 71 -4.29 0.67 1.90
C PHE A 71 -3.80 2.06 2.21
N TYR A 72 -4.63 3.06 1.91
CA TYR A 72 -4.24 4.45 2.08
C TYR A 72 -5.44 5.30 2.47
N ARG A 73 -5.16 6.50 2.93
CA ARG A 73 -6.17 7.50 3.26
C ARG A 73 -5.62 8.88 2.94
N GLU A 74 -6.52 9.83 2.75
CA GLU A 74 -6.14 11.23 2.67
C GLU A 74 -5.98 11.77 4.10
N TRP A 75 -4.92 12.51 4.34
CA TRP A 75 -4.64 13.09 5.64
C TRP A 75 -3.91 14.41 5.46
N ALA A 76 -4.50 15.49 6.01
CA ALA A 76 -3.91 16.83 5.94
C ALA A 76 -3.54 17.26 4.52
N GLY A 77 -4.35 16.88 3.53
CA GLY A 77 -4.15 17.26 2.13
C GLY A 77 -3.17 16.41 1.35
N ILE A 78 -2.65 15.35 1.96
CA ILE A 78 -1.75 14.41 1.29
C ILE A 78 -2.28 12.98 1.42
N VAL A 79 -1.65 12.06 0.69
CA VAL A 79 -1.97 10.63 0.80
C VAL A 79 -1.04 9.98 1.82
N ALA A 80 -1.61 9.24 2.77
CA ALA A 80 -0.85 8.44 3.73
C ALA A 80 -1.03 6.96 3.38
N ILE A 81 0.06 6.28 3.08
CA ILE A 81 0.06 4.84 2.85
C ILE A 81 0.10 4.17 4.22
N VAL A 82 -0.97 3.47 4.59
CA VAL A 82 -1.12 2.95 5.96
C VAL A 82 -0.82 1.47 6.10
N ARG A 83 -1.04 0.66 5.07
CA ARG A 83 -0.66 -0.75 5.04
C ARG A 83 -0.43 -1.22 3.62
N VAL A 84 0.41 -2.23 3.45
CA VAL A 84 0.54 -3.00 2.20
C VAL A 84 0.44 -4.47 2.58
N LEU A 85 -0.60 -5.14 2.09
CA LEU A 85 -0.95 -6.49 2.53
C LEU A 85 -1.24 -7.39 1.35
N HIS A 86 -0.89 -8.67 1.47
CA HIS A 86 -1.29 -9.66 0.47
C HIS A 86 -2.82 -9.73 0.45
N GLY A 87 -3.40 -9.79 -0.76
CA GLY A 87 -4.86 -9.78 -0.92
C GLY A 87 -5.59 -10.96 -0.30
N ALA A 88 -4.88 -12.04 0.03
CA ALA A 88 -5.45 -13.21 0.69
C ALA A 88 -5.51 -13.10 2.21
N ARG A 89 -4.95 -12.02 2.81
CA ARG A 89 -4.97 -11.82 4.27
C ARG A 89 -6.41 -11.61 4.76
N ASP A 90 -6.67 -12.04 5.98
CA ASP A 90 -7.91 -11.72 6.67
C ASP A 90 -7.84 -10.26 7.12
N LEU A 91 -8.51 -9.39 6.37
CA LEU A 91 -8.46 -7.95 6.61
C LEU A 91 -9.13 -7.55 7.91
N ASP A 92 -10.19 -8.26 8.32
CA ASP A 92 -10.86 -7.98 9.59
C ASP A 92 -9.91 -8.20 10.76
N GLU A 93 -9.13 -9.26 10.72
CA GLU A 93 -8.15 -9.56 11.76
C GLU A 93 -7.03 -8.51 11.79
N VAL A 94 -6.53 -8.12 10.62
CA VAL A 94 -5.43 -7.16 10.51
C VAL A 94 -5.82 -5.78 11.01
N PHE A 95 -7.04 -5.35 10.74
CA PHE A 95 -7.52 -4.00 11.06
C PHE A 95 -8.39 -3.95 12.33
N SER A 96 -8.58 -5.06 13.00
CA SER A 96 -9.38 -5.08 14.24
C SER A 96 -8.67 -4.42 15.41
#